data_fdad760d93e4df07e39c15ab4518b5cd
#
_entry.id   fdad760d93e4df07e39c15ab4518b5cd
#
_cell.length_a   1.000
_cell.length_b   1.000
_cell.length_c   1.000
_cell.angle_alpha   90.00
_cell.angle_beta   90.00
_cell.angle_gamma   90.00
#
_symmetry.space_group_name_H-M   'P 1'
#
loop_
_entity.id
_entity.type
_entity.pdbx_description
1 polymer ?
#
loop_
_entity_poly.entity_id
_entity_poly.type
_entity_poly.pdbx_seq_one_letter_code
_entity_poly.pdbx_strand_id
1 'polypeptide(L)'
;MWSTDPGYSSLQWLMTLESFVFAFYFMKCYMLLDEYFPGHTIRFYNTMGNTVLGLIMIFIVGMYIDEDTFFRAVEGGTDFRLGGYIMNPNELGMLTGLGLSCLIFDLYRKPKKFWTIVKVALILWALILTKSRSSLVGLLIIIFFHIRRSDSTKLKLAVYLIMIAILPVMVQTLILRSGGLDDILSMTGRIPFWKALIAEGLPREPLLGFGFMRIDYHDHFESVHTYAGHMTHNTFLQVLLNLGFIGFTIVLFQVFFTIRGFTQQLEEKKLMLLGILIPVLINSMTEFGIFGEANYGILFYHFLIFSIVFSKPDRLNRVQQLFLKRKRPDLLDRHIVVA
;
A
#
# COMPACT_ATOMS: atom_id res chain seq x y z
N MET A 1 -32.03 -5.46 -6.67
CA MET A 1 -30.58 -5.28 -6.49
C MET A 1 -29.99 -5.05 -7.87
N TRP A 2 -29.13 -4.04 -8.03
CA TRP A 2 -28.56 -3.70 -9.35
C TRP A 2 -27.37 -4.60 -9.75
N SER A 3 -26.76 -5.34 -8.79
CA SER A 3 -25.63 -6.22 -9.07
C SER A 3 -26.03 -7.44 -9.90
N THR A 4 -25.23 -7.80 -10.88
CA THR A 4 -25.41 -9.01 -11.70
C THR A 4 -25.13 -10.28 -10.90
N ASP A 5 -24.29 -10.22 -9.87
CA ASP A 5 -24.09 -11.29 -8.89
C ASP A 5 -24.26 -10.77 -7.45
N PRO A 6 -25.48 -10.78 -6.91
CA PRO A 6 -25.74 -10.28 -5.57
C PRO A 6 -25.07 -11.07 -4.45
N GLY A 7 -24.85 -12.36 -4.64
CA GLY A 7 -24.21 -13.24 -3.65
C GLY A 7 -22.74 -12.88 -3.47
N TYR A 8 -22.01 -12.83 -4.55
CA TYR A 8 -20.60 -12.44 -4.56
C TYR A 8 -20.40 -11.00 -4.07
N SER A 9 -21.23 -10.07 -4.55
CA SER A 9 -21.21 -8.67 -4.10
C SER A 9 -21.39 -8.54 -2.60
N SER A 10 -22.33 -9.29 -2.01
CA SER A 10 -22.58 -9.29 -0.56
C SER A 10 -21.39 -9.82 0.22
N LEU A 11 -20.75 -10.88 -0.28
CA LEU A 11 -19.54 -11.46 0.35
C LEU A 11 -18.39 -10.44 0.36
N GLN A 12 -18.10 -9.83 -0.78
CA GLN A 12 -17.04 -8.82 -0.90
C GLN A 12 -17.31 -7.60 -0.02
N TRP A 13 -18.57 -7.18 0.06
CA TRP A 13 -18.97 -6.09 0.94
C TRP A 13 -18.75 -6.45 2.42
N LEU A 14 -19.12 -7.67 2.84
CA LEU A 14 -18.89 -8.16 4.21
C LEU A 14 -17.40 -8.19 4.55
N MET A 15 -16.55 -8.72 3.68
CA MET A 15 -15.09 -8.75 3.90
C MET A 15 -14.50 -7.34 4.01
N THR A 16 -14.99 -6.41 3.20
CA THR A 16 -14.55 -5.00 3.27
C THR A 16 -15.02 -4.33 4.56
N LEU A 17 -16.27 -4.59 4.99
CA LEU A 17 -16.81 -4.10 6.25
C LEU A 17 -16.05 -4.69 7.45
N GLU A 18 -15.72 -5.97 7.43
CA GLU A 18 -14.88 -6.61 8.46
C GLU A 18 -13.52 -5.92 8.59
N SER A 19 -12.83 -5.71 7.47
CA SER A 19 -11.57 -4.94 7.43
C SER A 19 -11.72 -3.54 8.03
N PHE A 20 -12.80 -2.86 7.70
CA PHE A 20 -13.08 -1.52 8.22
C PHE A 20 -13.32 -1.53 9.73
N VAL A 21 -14.17 -2.43 10.21
CA VAL A 21 -14.51 -2.58 11.64
C VAL A 21 -13.27 -2.99 12.42
N PHE A 22 -12.50 -3.95 11.92
CA PHE A 22 -11.24 -4.37 12.55
C PHE A 22 -10.25 -3.19 12.65
N ALA A 23 -9.98 -2.49 11.57
CA ALA A 23 -9.06 -1.36 11.56
C ALA A 23 -9.53 -0.23 12.49
N PHE A 24 -10.82 0.05 12.55
CA PHE A 24 -11.42 1.04 13.44
C PHE A 24 -11.16 0.71 14.91
N TYR A 25 -11.57 -0.49 15.35
CA TYR A 25 -11.42 -0.88 16.76
C TYR A 25 -9.94 -1.04 17.14
N PHE A 26 -9.14 -1.65 16.26
CA PHE A 26 -7.70 -1.80 16.50
C PHE A 26 -7.04 -0.44 16.71
N MET A 27 -7.25 0.51 15.81
CA MET A 27 -6.64 1.84 15.92
C MET A 27 -7.18 2.61 17.12
N LYS A 28 -8.47 2.51 17.42
CA LYS A 28 -9.06 3.13 18.61
C LYS A 28 -8.46 2.57 19.91
N CYS A 29 -8.36 1.25 20.03
CA CYS A 29 -7.75 0.60 21.20
C CYS A 29 -6.27 0.96 21.31
N TYR A 30 -5.53 0.95 20.21
CA TYR A 30 -4.13 1.35 20.15
C TYR A 30 -3.93 2.79 20.68
N MET A 31 -4.73 3.74 20.20
CA MET A 31 -4.63 5.13 20.60
C MET A 31 -5.02 5.34 22.06
N LEU A 32 -6.03 4.62 22.57
CA LEU A 32 -6.39 4.63 24.00
C LEU A 32 -5.26 4.08 24.87
N LEU A 33 -4.65 2.96 24.46
CA LEU A 33 -3.49 2.40 25.20
C LEU A 33 -2.32 3.39 25.24
N ASP A 34 -2.04 4.09 24.14
CA ASP A 34 -1.00 5.11 24.11
C ASP A 34 -1.35 6.33 24.97
N GLU A 35 -2.64 6.67 25.07
CA GLU A 35 -3.13 7.76 25.92
C GLU A 35 -3.00 7.43 27.41
N TYR A 36 -3.37 6.22 27.82
CA TYR A 36 -3.34 5.81 29.24
C TYR A 36 -1.98 5.30 29.72
N PHE A 37 -1.20 4.70 28.82
CA PHE A 37 0.10 4.09 29.13
C PHE A 37 1.20 4.62 28.19
N PRO A 38 1.47 5.93 28.19
CA PRO A 38 2.43 6.53 27.26
C PRO A 38 3.82 5.93 27.44
N GLY A 39 4.41 5.49 26.33
CA GLY A 39 5.73 4.86 26.30
C GLY A 39 5.78 3.37 26.66
N HIS A 40 4.64 2.76 27.02
CA HIS A 40 4.50 1.31 27.22
C HIS A 40 3.79 0.62 26.04
N THR A 41 3.19 1.39 25.15
CA THR A 41 2.51 0.86 23.98
C THR A 41 3.46 0.23 22.97
N ILE A 42 2.99 -0.84 22.36
CA ILE A 42 3.64 -1.47 21.22
C ILE A 42 3.80 -0.40 20.14
N ARG A 43 5.02 -0.19 19.66
CA ARG A 43 5.26 0.76 18.56
C ARG A 43 4.60 0.23 17.30
N PHE A 44 3.53 0.88 16.86
CA PHE A 44 2.71 0.46 15.73
C PHE A 44 3.54 0.12 14.48
N TYR A 45 4.53 0.95 14.13
CA TYR A 45 5.39 0.69 12.96
C TYR A 45 6.27 -0.53 13.09
N ASN A 46 6.87 -0.69 14.28
CA ASN A 46 7.72 -1.85 14.53
C ASN A 46 6.90 -3.13 14.46
N THR A 47 5.68 -3.09 14.98
CA THR A 47 4.75 -4.21 14.89
C THR A 47 4.35 -4.47 13.45
N MET A 48 3.94 -3.46 12.69
CA MET A 48 3.61 -3.63 11.27
C MET A 48 4.80 -4.16 10.47
N GLY A 49 5.98 -3.57 10.64
CA GLY A 49 7.18 -4.03 9.94
C GLY A 49 7.56 -5.48 10.29
N ASN A 50 7.41 -5.89 11.56
CA ASN A 50 7.66 -7.27 11.96
C ASN A 50 6.56 -8.24 11.48
N THR A 51 5.31 -7.82 11.43
CA THR A 51 4.21 -8.62 10.88
C THR A 51 4.42 -8.89 9.39
N VAL A 52 4.78 -7.85 8.63
CA VAL A 52 5.12 -7.99 7.21
C VAL A 52 6.35 -8.89 7.05
N LEU A 53 7.38 -8.74 7.89
CA LEU A 53 8.54 -9.64 7.87
C LEU A 53 8.12 -11.09 8.13
N GLY A 54 7.27 -11.33 9.12
CA GLY A 54 6.75 -12.68 9.41
C GLY A 54 6.04 -13.29 8.21
N LEU A 55 5.17 -12.53 7.55
CA LEU A 55 4.49 -12.94 6.34
C LEU A 55 5.51 -13.26 5.21
N ILE A 56 6.46 -12.38 4.98
CA ILE A 56 7.51 -12.56 3.96
C ILE A 56 8.36 -13.80 4.24
N MET A 57 8.66 -14.08 5.50
CA MET A 57 9.40 -15.30 5.87
C MET A 57 8.63 -16.56 5.51
N ILE A 58 7.29 -16.55 5.62
CA ILE A 58 6.45 -17.67 5.15
C ILE A 58 6.65 -17.89 3.65
N PHE A 59 6.65 -16.82 2.84
CA PHE A 59 6.86 -16.91 1.40
C PHE A 59 8.28 -17.35 1.04
N ILE A 60 9.30 -16.82 1.72
CA ILE A 60 10.69 -17.20 1.48
C ILE A 60 10.92 -18.67 1.83
N VAL A 61 10.45 -19.12 2.99
CA VAL A 61 10.59 -20.53 3.42
C VAL A 61 9.75 -21.42 2.51
N GLY A 62 8.52 -21.00 2.20
CA GLY A 62 7.63 -21.72 1.29
C GLY A 62 8.24 -21.94 -0.09
N MET A 63 8.94 -20.94 -0.64
CA MET A 63 9.67 -21.08 -1.92
C MET A 63 10.69 -22.22 -1.94
N TYR A 64 11.33 -22.54 -0.79
CA TYR A 64 12.26 -23.67 -0.70
C TYR A 64 11.58 -25.02 -0.41
N ILE A 65 10.36 -25.01 0.11
CA ILE A 65 9.60 -26.23 0.43
C ILE A 65 8.73 -26.65 -0.76
N ASP A 66 8.08 -25.70 -1.39
CA ASP A 66 7.14 -25.89 -2.50
C ASP A 66 7.27 -24.71 -3.48
N GLU A 67 8.27 -24.81 -4.37
CA GLU A 67 8.59 -23.75 -5.32
C GLU A 67 7.40 -23.41 -6.21
N ASP A 68 6.69 -24.41 -6.72
CA ASP A 68 5.57 -24.24 -7.64
C ASP A 68 4.43 -23.43 -7.04
N THR A 69 4.18 -23.58 -5.74
CA THR A 69 3.12 -22.85 -5.04
C THR A 69 3.53 -21.43 -4.68
N PHE A 70 4.76 -21.19 -4.24
CA PHE A 70 5.19 -19.90 -3.70
C PHE A 70 5.99 -19.05 -4.69
N PHE A 71 6.56 -19.65 -5.75
CA PHE A 71 7.41 -18.99 -6.73
C PHE A 71 7.01 -19.39 -8.16
N ARG A 72 5.99 -18.73 -8.67
CA ARG A 72 5.31 -19.11 -9.90
C ARG A 72 5.88 -18.43 -11.13
N ALA A 73 5.92 -19.15 -12.26
CA ALA A 73 6.07 -18.55 -13.59
C ALA A 73 4.83 -17.74 -13.95
N VAL A 74 5.02 -16.51 -14.45
CA VAL A 74 3.94 -15.65 -14.92
C VAL A 74 3.79 -15.81 -16.43
N GLU A 75 2.55 -16.08 -16.89
CA GLU A 75 2.07 -16.08 -18.26
C GLU A 75 3.09 -16.55 -19.32
N GLY A 76 3.10 -17.86 -19.58
CA GLY A 76 3.85 -18.46 -20.69
C GLY A 76 5.37 -18.29 -20.65
N GLY A 77 5.89 -17.78 -19.55
CA GLY A 77 7.22 -17.23 -19.48
C GLY A 77 8.21 -17.94 -18.57
N THR A 78 9.42 -17.54 -18.78
CA THR A 78 10.62 -17.89 -18.03
C THR A 78 10.76 -17.13 -16.71
N ASP A 79 9.80 -16.26 -16.38
CA ASP A 79 9.91 -15.31 -15.27
C ASP A 79 9.16 -15.74 -14.01
N PHE A 80 9.89 -16.42 -13.14
CA PHE A 80 9.38 -16.77 -11.82
C PHE A 80 9.32 -15.56 -10.89
N ARG A 81 8.24 -15.48 -10.07
CA ARG A 81 7.98 -14.39 -9.15
C ARG A 81 7.51 -14.90 -7.79
N LEU A 82 8.05 -14.32 -6.70
CA LEU A 82 7.62 -14.62 -5.34
C LEU A 82 6.17 -14.12 -5.12
N GLY A 83 5.36 -14.93 -4.47
CA GLY A 83 3.91 -14.76 -4.30
C GLY A 83 3.16 -15.98 -4.80
N GLY A 84 3.55 -16.51 -5.93
CA GLY A 84 3.06 -17.76 -6.49
C GLY A 84 1.54 -17.75 -6.73
N TYR A 85 0.88 -18.84 -6.33
CA TYR A 85 -0.57 -18.99 -6.36
C TYR A 85 -1.27 -18.47 -5.09
N ILE A 86 -0.50 -18.21 -4.02
CA ILE A 86 -1.05 -17.81 -2.71
C ILE A 86 -1.43 -16.33 -2.70
N MET A 87 -0.56 -15.49 -3.28
CA MET A 87 -0.74 -14.04 -3.29
C MET A 87 -0.22 -13.44 -4.59
N ASN A 88 -0.93 -12.47 -5.15
CA ASN A 88 -0.44 -11.74 -6.30
C ASN A 88 0.94 -11.12 -6.01
N PRO A 89 1.98 -11.37 -6.83
CA PRO A 89 3.31 -10.80 -6.63
C PRO A 89 3.34 -9.27 -6.50
N ASN A 90 2.42 -8.54 -7.13
CA ASN A 90 2.33 -7.09 -7.00
C ASN A 90 1.77 -6.68 -5.64
N GLU A 91 0.83 -7.44 -5.09
CA GLU A 91 0.31 -7.23 -3.74
C GLU A 91 1.36 -7.56 -2.67
N LEU A 92 2.08 -8.68 -2.83
CA LEU A 92 3.22 -9.01 -1.96
C LEU A 92 4.31 -7.93 -2.04
N GLY A 93 4.58 -7.41 -3.25
CA GLY A 93 5.49 -6.29 -3.45
C GLY A 93 5.03 -5.00 -2.74
N MET A 94 3.74 -4.68 -2.76
CA MET A 94 3.17 -3.57 -2.00
C MET A 94 3.38 -3.75 -0.49
N LEU A 95 3.10 -4.94 0.04
CA LEU A 95 3.34 -5.27 1.45
C LEU A 95 4.81 -5.15 1.83
N THR A 96 5.73 -5.62 0.98
CA THR A 96 7.18 -5.45 1.21
C THR A 96 7.58 -3.98 1.25
N GLY A 97 7.06 -3.15 0.35
CA GLY A 97 7.29 -1.70 0.34
C GLY A 97 6.82 -1.03 1.63
N LEU A 98 5.65 -1.41 2.11
CA LEU A 98 5.08 -0.94 3.38
C LEU A 98 5.93 -1.39 4.58
N GLY A 99 6.31 -2.66 4.66
CA GLY A 99 7.17 -3.20 5.72
C GLY A 99 8.54 -2.54 5.76
N LEU A 100 9.16 -2.31 4.59
CA LEU A 100 10.42 -1.58 4.47
C LEU A 100 10.30 -0.17 5.02
N SER A 101 9.24 0.56 4.66
CA SER A 101 9.02 1.91 5.15
C SER A 101 8.89 1.97 6.67
N CYS A 102 8.14 1.03 7.26
CA CYS A 102 8.00 0.91 8.71
C CYS A 102 9.34 0.61 9.41
N LEU A 103 10.16 -0.30 8.87
CA LEU A 103 11.46 -0.64 9.45
C LEU A 103 12.52 0.44 9.24
N ILE A 104 12.53 1.11 8.09
CA ILE A 104 13.41 2.25 7.82
C ILE A 104 13.12 3.38 8.83
N PHE A 105 11.85 3.65 9.10
CA PHE A 105 11.46 4.61 10.12
C PHE A 105 11.98 4.24 11.51
N ASP A 106 11.98 2.94 11.88
CA ASP A 106 12.53 2.45 13.15
C ASP A 106 14.07 2.58 13.22
N LEU A 107 14.77 2.48 12.08
CA LEU A 107 16.25 2.67 12.01
C LEU A 107 16.68 4.06 12.50
N TYR A 108 15.89 5.09 12.27
CA TYR A 108 16.22 6.45 12.73
C TYR A 108 16.15 6.61 14.25
N ARG A 109 15.38 5.74 14.94
CA ARG A 109 15.05 5.89 16.35
C ARG A 109 15.85 5.00 17.31
N LYS A 110 16.55 3.96 16.81
CA LYS A 110 17.23 2.97 17.67
C LYS A 110 18.75 3.05 17.61
N PRO A 111 19.45 3.00 18.76
CA PRO A 111 20.91 2.99 18.81
C PRO A 111 21.51 1.65 18.32
N LYS A 112 20.81 0.51 18.52
CA LYS A 112 21.26 -0.80 18.05
C LYS A 112 20.53 -1.18 16.78
N LYS A 113 21.21 -1.05 15.65
CA LYS A 113 20.61 -1.12 14.29
C LYS A 113 20.81 -2.45 13.58
N PHE A 114 21.69 -3.34 14.06
CA PHE A 114 22.06 -4.55 13.33
C PHE A 114 20.86 -5.42 12.94
N TRP A 115 20.03 -5.81 13.89
CA TRP A 115 18.85 -6.64 13.61
C TRP A 115 17.81 -5.95 12.72
N THR A 116 17.69 -4.64 12.83
CA THR A 116 16.79 -3.90 11.93
C THR A 116 17.34 -3.87 10.51
N ILE A 117 18.66 -3.76 10.34
CA ILE A 117 19.30 -3.87 9.01
C ILE A 117 19.08 -5.26 8.41
N VAL A 118 19.26 -6.33 9.19
CA VAL A 118 18.98 -7.69 8.72
C VAL A 118 17.53 -7.85 8.26
N LYS A 119 16.56 -7.34 9.04
CA LYS A 119 15.14 -7.36 8.66
C LYS A 119 14.88 -6.59 7.37
N VAL A 120 15.45 -5.39 7.23
CA VAL A 120 15.35 -4.58 6.01
C VAL A 120 15.93 -5.31 4.81
N ALA A 121 17.10 -5.96 4.96
CA ALA A 121 17.72 -6.73 3.90
C ALA A 121 16.86 -7.92 3.44
N LEU A 122 16.25 -8.64 4.37
CA LEU A 122 15.35 -9.77 4.06
C LEU A 122 14.10 -9.30 3.30
N ILE A 123 13.46 -8.21 3.75
CA ILE A 123 12.30 -7.67 3.06
C ILE A 123 12.67 -7.11 1.68
N LEU A 124 13.82 -6.45 1.57
CA LEU A 124 14.30 -5.94 0.28
C LEU A 124 14.58 -7.08 -0.70
N TRP A 125 15.18 -8.15 -0.22
CA TRP A 125 15.39 -9.35 -1.04
C TRP A 125 14.07 -9.94 -1.53
N ALA A 126 13.08 -10.09 -0.66
CA ALA A 126 11.75 -10.53 -1.06
C ALA A 126 11.11 -9.59 -2.10
N LEU A 127 11.24 -8.26 -1.93
CA LEU A 127 10.75 -7.29 -2.91
C LEU A 127 11.37 -7.52 -4.29
N ILE A 128 12.67 -7.77 -4.36
CA ILE A 128 13.36 -8.07 -5.62
C ILE A 128 12.81 -9.37 -6.23
N LEU A 129 12.56 -10.39 -5.43
CA LEU A 129 12.00 -11.68 -5.88
C LEU A 129 10.55 -11.55 -6.39
N THR A 130 9.77 -10.59 -5.87
CA THR A 130 8.41 -10.33 -6.41
C THR A 130 8.46 -9.79 -7.83
N LYS A 131 9.57 -9.19 -8.26
CA LYS A 131 9.73 -8.50 -9.55
C LYS A 131 8.59 -7.50 -9.83
N SER A 132 8.01 -6.92 -8.78
CA SER A 132 6.93 -5.93 -8.87
C SER A 132 7.50 -4.54 -9.20
N ARG A 133 7.27 -4.10 -10.43
CA ARG A 133 7.73 -2.80 -10.94
C ARG A 133 7.14 -1.63 -10.14
N SER A 134 5.83 -1.66 -9.92
CA SER A 134 5.11 -0.63 -9.16
C SER A 134 5.62 -0.51 -7.73
N SER A 135 5.91 -1.62 -7.08
CA SER A 135 6.41 -1.62 -5.70
C SER A 135 7.84 -1.10 -5.59
N LEU A 136 8.70 -1.39 -6.58
CA LEU A 136 10.05 -0.81 -6.66
C LEU A 136 10.00 0.72 -6.84
N VAL A 137 9.12 1.22 -7.72
CA VAL A 137 8.90 2.67 -7.87
C VAL A 137 8.41 3.28 -6.55
N GLY A 138 7.46 2.64 -5.89
CA GLY A 138 6.98 3.08 -4.57
C GLY A 138 8.09 3.15 -3.53
N LEU A 139 8.96 2.14 -3.48
CA LEU A 139 10.11 2.14 -2.58
C LEU A 139 11.08 3.30 -2.86
N LEU A 140 11.40 3.57 -4.13
CA LEU A 140 12.28 4.68 -4.49
C LEU A 140 11.71 6.03 -4.04
N ILE A 141 10.42 6.24 -4.22
CA ILE A 141 9.74 7.46 -3.77
C ILE A 141 9.81 7.56 -2.23
N ILE A 142 9.57 6.48 -1.51
CA ILE A 142 9.68 6.45 -0.04
C ILE A 142 11.11 6.79 0.40
N ILE A 143 12.12 6.14 -0.19
CA ILE A 143 13.53 6.40 0.11
C ILE A 143 13.87 7.87 -0.16
N PHE A 144 13.41 8.44 -1.28
CA PHE A 144 13.61 9.84 -1.59
C PHE A 144 13.09 10.77 -0.49
N PHE A 145 11.85 10.56 0.01
CA PHE A 145 11.30 11.36 1.09
C PHE A 145 12.05 11.21 2.41
N HIS A 146 12.48 9.99 2.73
CA HIS A 146 13.27 9.74 3.94
C HIS A 146 14.64 10.42 3.86
N ILE A 147 15.34 10.30 2.74
CA ILE A 147 16.68 10.86 2.54
C ILE A 147 16.66 12.38 2.50
N ARG A 148 15.65 12.97 1.88
CA ARG A 148 15.50 14.43 1.84
C ARG A 148 15.55 15.06 3.24
N ARG A 149 15.06 14.34 4.25
CA ARG A 149 15.02 14.81 5.65
C ARG A 149 16.25 14.46 6.48
N SER A 150 17.14 13.64 5.98
CA SER A 150 18.40 13.34 6.68
C SER A 150 19.25 14.60 6.81
N ASP A 151 19.88 14.82 7.95
CA ASP A 151 20.83 15.93 8.15
C ASP A 151 22.20 15.62 7.54
N SER A 152 22.49 14.35 7.24
CA SER A 152 23.76 13.91 6.68
C SER A 152 23.85 14.09 5.17
N THR A 153 24.61 15.08 4.71
CA THR A 153 24.88 15.30 3.28
C THR A 153 25.59 14.10 2.64
N LYS A 154 26.48 13.43 3.39
CA LYS A 154 27.18 12.22 2.92
C LYS A 154 26.21 11.09 2.66
N LEU A 155 25.24 10.89 3.55
CA LEU A 155 24.21 9.87 3.38
C LEU A 155 23.29 10.19 2.20
N LYS A 156 22.89 11.46 2.05
CA LYS A 156 22.11 11.90 0.86
C LYS A 156 22.83 11.59 -0.43
N LEU A 157 24.09 12.00 -0.52
CA LEU A 157 24.88 11.78 -1.72
C LEU A 157 25.05 10.28 -2.02
N ALA A 158 25.41 9.48 -1.00
CA ALA A 158 25.57 8.04 -1.16
C ALA A 158 24.29 7.36 -1.69
N VAL A 159 23.12 7.69 -1.11
CA VAL A 159 21.87 7.09 -1.55
C VAL A 159 21.47 7.58 -2.94
N TYR A 160 21.64 8.84 -3.29
CA TYR A 160 21.39 9.32 -4.65
C TYR A 160 22.31 8.66 -5.68
N LEU A 161 23.58 8.45 -5.37
CA LEU A 161 24.50 7.71 -6.23
C LEU A 161 24.05 6.24 -6.41
N ILE A 162 23.62 5.59 -5.32
CA ILE A 162 23.06 4.23 -5.39
C ILE A 162 21.79 4.19 -6.23
N MET A 163 20.88 5.16 -6.06
CA MET A 163 19.66 5.24 -6.86
C MET A 163 19.97 5.44 -8.34
N ILE A 164 20.94 6.30 -8.68
CA ILE A 164 21.40 6.54 -10.06
C ILE A 164 22.06 5.29 -10.63
N ALA A 165 22.88 4.58 -9.84
CA ALA A 165 23.54 3.35 -10.27
C ALA A 165 22.57 2.19 -10.51
N ILE A 166 21.49 2.11 -9.71
CA ILE A 166 20.45 1.09 -9.85
C ILE A 166 19.48 1.43 -11.00
N LEU A 167 19.34 2.70 -11.35
CA LEU A 167 18.39 3.16 -12.37
C LEU A 167 18.57 2.46 -13.73
N PRO A 168 19.77 2.27 -14.30
CA PRO A 168 19.95 1.54 -15.56
C PRO A 168 19.50 0.08 -15.46
N VAL A 169 19.82 -0.59 -14.34
CA VAL A 169 19.39 -1.98 -14.10
C VAL A 169 17.86 -2.05 -14.00
N MET A 170 17.26 -1.11 -13.30
CA MET A 170 15.80 -1.01 -13.24
C MET A 170 15.19 -0.74 -14.60
N VAL A 171 15.74 0.19 -15.37
CA VAL A 171 15.29 0.49 -16.73
C VAL A 171 15.44 -0.76 -17.60
N GLN A 172 16.55 -1.45 -17.55
CA GLN A 172 16.79 -2.68 -18.31
C GLN A 172 15.79 -3.79 -17.92
N THR A 173 15.59 -4.03 -16.63
CA THR A 173 14.63 -5.05 -16.15
C THR A 173 13.17 -4.65 -16.35
N LEU A 174 12.87 -3.35 -16.34
CA LEU A 174 11.52 -2.83 -16.54
C LEU A 174 11.17 -2.68 -18.02
N ILE A 175 12.12 -2.20 -18.83
CA ILE A 175 11.88 -1.85 -20.23
C ILE A 175 12.15 -3.02 -21.16
N LEU A 176 13.30 -3.70 -21.02
CA LEU A 176 13.71 -4.75 -21.95
C LEU A 176 12.98 -6.09 -21.75
N ARG A 177 12.33 -6.27 -20.60
CA ARG A 177 11.57 -7.49 -20.30
C ARG A 177 10.27 -7.59 -21.10
N SER A 178 9.67 -6.51 -21.50
CA SER A 178 8.28 -6.41 -21.99
C SER A 178 8.13 -6.07 -23.47
N GLY A 179 9.04 -6.45 -24.33
CA GLY A 179 8.78 -6.31 -25.78
C GLY A 179 8.91 -4.89 -26.36
N GLY A 180 9.42 -3.92 -25.61
CA GLY A 180 9.72 -2.59 -26.12
C GLY A 180 8.97 -1.41 -25.49
N LEU A 181 9.19 -0.22 -26.02
CA LEU A 181 8.56 1.03 -25.54
C LEU A 181 7.03 1.00 -25.68
N ASP A 182 6.50 0.34 -26.72
CA ASP A 182 5.05 0.27 -26.97
C ASP A 182 4.31 -0.51 -25.87
N ASP A 183 4.93 -1.53 -25.33
CA ASP A 183 4.36 -2.34 -24.26
C ASP A 183 4.31 -1.56 -22.93
N ILE A 184 5.29 -0.69 -22.70
CA ILE A 184 5.31 0.22 -21.54
C ILE A 184 4.29 1.33 -21.74
N LEU A 185 4.24 1.95 -22.91
CA LEU A 185 3.28 3.02 -23.22
C LEU A 185 1.84 2.53 -23.18
N SER A 186 1.60 1.26 -23.57
CA SER A 186 0.29 0.62 -23.44
C SER A 186 0.01 0.09 -22.03
N MET A 187 0.96 0.22 -21.09
CA MET A 187 0.91 -0.42 -19.76
C MET A 187 0.63 -1.93 -19.85
N THR A 188 1.37 -2.63 -20.72
CA THR A 188 1.17 -4.06 -20.98
C THR A 188 -0.22 -4.35 -21.56
N GLY A 189 -0.69 -3.49 -22.48
CA GLY A 189 -2.00 -3.62 -23.12
C GLY A 189 -3.19 -3.10 -22.29
N ARG A 190 -2.98 -2.61 -21.09
CA ARG A 190 -4.07 -2.14 -20.20
C ARG A 190 -4.76 -0.89 -20.72
N ILE A 191 -4.06 0.05 -21.34
CA ILE A 191 -4.66 1.30 -21.82
C ILE A 191 -5.70 1.08 -22.91
N PRO A 192 -5.47 0.28 -23.97
CA PRO A 192 -6.50 -0.07 -24.92
C PRO A 192 -7.71 -0.75 -24.26
N PHE A 193 -7.46 -1.68 -23.33
CA PHE A 193 -8.50 -2.34 -22.55
C PHE A 193 -9.35 -1.35 -21.75
N TRP A 194 -8.72 -0.42 -21.02
CA TRP A 194 -9.45 0.61 -20.26
C TRP A 194 -10.30 1.52 -21.15
N LYS A 195 -9.78 1.89 -22.33
CA LYS A 195 -10.55 2.68 -23.30
C LYS A 195 -11.81 1.93 -23.76
N ALA A 196 -11.68 0.63 -24.05
CA ALA A 196 -12.82 -0.20 -24.43
C ALA A 196 -13.84 -0.32 -23.29
N LEU A 197 -13.39 -0.58 -22.06
CA LEU A 197 -14.28 -0.64 -20.89
C LEU A 197 -15.03 0.66 -20.61
N ILE A 198 -14.39 1.82 -20.80
CA ILE A 198 -15.04 3.12 -20.65
C ILE A 198 -16.03 3.36 -21.77
N ALA A 199 -15.67 3.04 -23.02
CA ALA A 199 -16.51 3.29 -24.17
C ALA A 199 -17.76 2.40 -24.21
N GLU A 200 -17.66 1.15 -23.77
CA GLU A 200 -18.78 0.19 -23.82
C GLU A 200 -19.49 0.04 -22.47
N GLY A 201 -18.75 0.00 -21.36
CA GLY A 201 -19.30 -0.27 -20.04
C GLY A 201 -20.00 0.93 -19.42
N LEU A 202 -19.30 2.05 -19.37
CA LEU A 202 -19.81 3.23 -18.68
C LEU A 202 -21.16 3.75 -19.24
N PRO A 203 -21.44 3.75 -20.56
CA PRO A 203 -22.71 4.17 -21.09
C PRO A 203 -23.90 3.27 -20.71
N ARG A 204 -23.65 1.98 -20.39
CA ARG A 204 -24.71 1.04 -20.03
C ARG A 204 -25.24 1.28 -18.62
N GLU A 205 -24.34 1.50 -17.66
CA GLU A 205 -24.68 1.69 -16.27
C GLU A 205 -23.92 2.89 -15.65
N PRO A 206 -24.18 4.13 -16.12
CA PRO A 206 -23.33 5.27 -15.77
C PRO A 206 -23.44 5.71 -14.30
N LEU A 207 -24.64 5.60 -13.70
CA LEU A 207 -24.88 6.18 -12.37
C LEU A 207 -24.52 5.24 -11.21
N LEU A 208 -24.95 3.98 -11.27
CA LEU A 208 -24.80 3.00 -10.20
C LEU A 208 -23.79 1.89 -10.52
N GLY A 209 -23.38 1.78 -11.79
CA GLY A 209 -22.46 0.74 -12.25
C GLY A 209 -23.07 -0.66 -12.22
N PHE A 210 -22.22 -1.66 -12.42
CA PHE A 210 -22.62 -3.08 -12.52
C PHE A 210 -22.77 -3.81 -11.18
N GLY A 211 -22.47 -3.13 -10.08
CA GLY A 211 -22.47 -3.72 -8.74
C GLY A 211 -21.05 -4.00 -8.23
N PHE A 212 -20.94 -4.31 -6.95
CA PHE A 212 -19.67 -4.55 -6.27
C PHE A 212 -19.18 -5.99 -6.51
N MET A 213 -18.70 -6.28 -7.73
CA MET A 213 -18.30 -7.62 -8.15
C MET A 213 -17.20 -7.58 -9.21
N ARG A 214 -16.58 -8.73 -9.46
CA ARG A 214 -15.87 -8.95 -10.71
C ARG A 214 -16.84 -8.90 -11.86
N ILE A 215 -16.54 -8.07 -12.86
CA ILE A 215 -17.30 -8.04 -14.08
C ILE A 215 -16.66 -9.06 -15.04
N ASP A 216 -17.43 -10.02 -15.53
CA ASP A 216 -16.97 -10.85 -16.64
C ASP A 216 -17.09 -10.03 -17.92
N TYR A 217 -15.95 -9.53 -18.36
CA TYR A 217 -15.88 -8.67 -19.55
C TYR A 217 -16.17 -9.42 -20.84
N HIS A 218 -15.96 -10.74 -20.88
CA HIS A 218 -16.30 -11.55 -22.04
C HIS A 218 -17.80 -11.61 -22.27
N ASP A 219 -18.59 -11.70 -21.21
CA ASP A 219 -20.04 -11.81 -21.32
C ASP A 219 -20.72 -10.45 -21.55
N HIS A 220 -20.06 -9.36 -21.20
CA HIS A 220 -20.68 -8.03 -21.20
C HIS A 220 -20.12 -7.04 -22.21
N PHE A 221 -18.91 -7.29 -22.78
CA PHE A 221 -18.22 -6.33 -23.65
C PHE A 221 -17.66 -6.99 -24.90
N GLU A 222 -18.15 -6.61 -26.07
CA GLU A 222 -17.80 -7.24 -27.35
C GLU A 222 -16.34 -6.99 -27.78
N SER A 223 -15.77 -5.83 -27.43
CA SER A 223 -14.42 -5.43 -27.85
C SER A 223 -13.28 -5.98 -27.01
N VAL A 224 -13.57 -6.71 -25.92
CA VAL A 224 -12.60 -7.13 -24.91
C VAL A 224 -12.16 -8.60 -25.05
N HIS A 225 -12.41 -9.22 -26.20
CA HIS A 225 -12.17 -10.65 -26.43
C HIS A 225 -10.72 -11.15 -26.26
N THR A 226 -9.74 -10.25 -26.26
CA THR A 226 -8.31 -10.61 -26.15
C THR A 226 -7.75 -10.56 -24.73
N TYR A 227 -8.46 -9.98 -23.78
CA TYR A 227 -8.00 -9.86 -22.40
C TYR A 227 -8.73 -10.85 -21.50
N ALA A 228 -8.08 -11.96 -21.21
CA ALA A 228 -8.55 -13.00 -20.29
C ALA A 228 -8.60 -12.55 -18.82
N GLY A 229 -8.38 -11.26 -18.52
CA GLY A 229 -8.39 -10.73 -17.17
C GLY A 229 -9.77 -10.27 -16.75
N HIS A 230 -10.31 -10.86 -15.68
CA HIS A 230 -11.57 -10.43 -15.06
C HIS A 230 -11.44 -9.14 -14.25
N MET A 231 -10.33 -8.41 -14.35
CA MET A 231 -9.99 -7.26 -13.51
C MET A 231 -9.42 -6.12 -14.35
N THR A 232 -9.78 -4.89 -13.98
CA THR A 232 -9.25 -3.70 -14.66
C THR A 232 -7.78 -3.43 -14.34
N HIS A 233 -7.22 -4.02 -13.30
CA HIS A 233 -5.90 -3.68 -12.77
C HIS A 233 -5.73 -2.17 -12.50
N ASN A 234 -6.82 -1.51 -12.14
CA ASN A 234 -6.87 -0.11 -11.73
C ASN A 234 -8.07 0.11 -10.83
N THR A 235 -7.81 0.39 -9.56
CA THR A 235 -8.86 0.57 -8.54
C THR A 235 -9.90 1.65 -8.92
N PHE A 236 -9.45 2.77 -9.47
CA PHE A 236 -10.36 3.88 -9.78
C PHE A 236 -11.29 3.55 -10.94
N LEU A 237 -10.78 2.89 -11.97
CA LEU A 237 -11.59 2.41 -13.07
C LEU A 237 -12.55 1.30 -12.62
N GLN A 238 -12.08 0.40 -11.76
CA GLN A 238 -12.92 -0.66 -11.19
C GLN A 238 -14.09 -0.06 -10.39
N VAL A 239 -13.81 0.95 -9.56
CA VAL A 239 -14.86 1.65 -8.82
C VAL A 239 -15.85 2.35 -9.75
N LEU A 240 -15.35 3.00 -10.79
CA LEU A 240 -16.21 3.69 -11.77
C LEU A 240 -17.16 2.71 -12.48
N LEU A 241 -16.68 1.54 -12.87
CA LEU A 241 -17.49 0.52 -13.51
C LEU A 241 -18.43 -0.19 -12.52
N ASN A 242 -17.96 -0.50 -11.33
CA ASN A 242 -18.76 -1.22 -10.34
C ASN A 242 -19.85 -0.36 -9.69
N LEU A 243 -19.56 0.91 -9.40
CA LEU A 243 -20.41 1.80 -8.60
C LEU A 243 -20.86 3.07 -9.36
N GLY A 244 -20.51 3.17 -10.63
CA GLY A 244 -20.86 4.31 -11.47
C GLY A 244 -20.29 5.64 -10.99
N PHE A 245 -20.79 6.74 -11.53
CA PHE A 245 -20.37 8.10 -11.15
C PHE A 245 -20.70 8.44 -9.69
N ILE A 246 -21.77 7.88 -9.13
CA ILE A 246 -22.14 8.13 -7.73
C ILE A 246 -21.09 7.56 -6.78
N GLY A 247 -20.78 6.27 -6.92
CA GLY A 247 -19.76 5.63 -6.08
C GLY A 247 -18.37 6.19 -6.32
N PHE A 248 -18.02 6.48 -7.57
CA PHE A 248 -16.74 7.10 -7.92
C PHE A 248 -16.57 8.49 -7.24
N THR A 249 -17.63 9.30 -7.24
CA THR A 249 -17.60 10.61 -6.56
C THR A 249 -17.39 10.47 -5.06
N ILE A 250 -18.06 9.51 -4.41
CA ILE A 250 -17.87 9.22 -2.97
C ILE A 250 -16.41 8.83 -2.70
N VAL A 251 -15.83 7.97 -3.54
CA VAL A 251 -14.42 7.55 -3.41
C VAL A 251 -13.47 8.73 -3.60
N LEU A 252 -13.71 9.61 -4.57
CA LEU A 252 -12.90 10.81 -4.76
C LEU A 252 -12.95 11.72 -3.52
N PHE A 253 -14.13 11.94 -2.93
CA PHE A 253 -14.24 12.67 -1.67
C PHE A 253 -13.46 12.00 -0.54
N GLN A 254 -13.56 10.69 -0.40
CA GLN A 254 -12.81 9.96 0.63
C GLN A 254 -11.30 10.12 0.45
N VAL A 255 -10.79 9.98 -0.78
CA VAL A 255 -9.36 10.18 -1.09
C VAL A 255 -8.97 11.64 -0.81
N PHE A 256 -9.76 12.61 -1.23
CA PHE A 256 -9.52 14.03 -0.97
C PHE A 256 -9.41 14.33 0.52
N PHE A 257 -10.37 13.88 1.33
CA PHE A 257 -10.33 14.10 2.78
C PHE A 257 -9.18 13.34 3.45
N THR A 258 -8.81 12.18 2.95
CA THR A 258 -7.63 11.44 3.43
C THR A 258 -6.34 12.23 3.17
N ILE A 259 -6.16 12.75 1.95
CA ILE A 259 -5.00 13.59 1.59
C ILE A 259 -5.00 14.88 2.42
N ARG A 260 -6.15 15.55 2.55
CA ARG A 260 -6.29 16.75 3.38
C ARG A 260 -5.93 16.46 4.86
N GLY A 261 -6.47 15.39 5.43
CA GLY A 261 -6.16 14.98 6.79
C GLY A 261 -4.67 14.62 6.97
N PHE A 262 -4.08 13.96 5.97
CA PHE A 262 -2.65 13.68 5.92
C PHE A 262 -1.80 14.96 5.93
N THR A 263 -2.16 15.98 5.14
CA THR A 263 -1.40 17.23 5.08
C THR A 263 -1.42 18.02 6.39
N GLN A 264 -2.41 17.79 7.23
CA GLN A 264 -2.56 18.42 8.56
C GLN A 264 -1.78 17.72 9.67
N GLN A 265 -1.20 16.54 9.40
CA GLN A 265 -0.43 15.81 10.40
C GLN A 265 0.95 16.44 10.62
N LEU A 266 1.54 16.16 11.80
CA LEU A 266 2.92 16.50 12.09
C LEU A 266 3.88 15.88 11.09
N GLU A 267 4.97 16.58 10.82
CA GLU A 267 5.95 16.19 9.82
C GLU A 267 6.53 14.78 10.04
N GLU A 268 6.79 14.42 11.30
CA GLU A 268 7.28 13.08 11.64
C GLU A 268 6.25 12.00 11.33
N LYS A 269 4.99 12.27 11.64
CA LYS A 269 3.87 11.39 11.36
C LYS A 269 3.56 11.34 9.87
N LYS A 270 3.67 12.45 9.14
CA LYS A 270 3.54 12.46 7.69
C LYS A 270 4.52 11.50 7.02
N LEU A 271 5.79 11.52 7.45
CA LEU A 271 6.79 10.65 6.85
C LEU A 271 6.44 9.17 7.01
N MET A 272 5.88 8.82 8.15
CA MET A 272 5.41 7.49 8.42
C MET A 272 4.17 7.10 7.60
N LEU A 273 3.16 7.98 7.61
CA LEU A 273 1.93 7.73 6.85
C LEU A 273 2.20 7.68 5.34
N LEU A 274 3.21 8.40 4.83
CA LEU A 274 3.70 8.26 3.45
C LEU A 274 4.15 6.84 3.14
N GLY A 275 4.76 6.16 4.10
CA GLY A 275 5.19 4.77 3.95
C GLY A 275 4.04 3.78 3.77
N ILE A 276 2.84 4.13 4.17
CA ILE A 276 1.61 3.37 3.91
C ILE A 276 0.94 3.88 2.64
N LEU A 277 0.78 5.19 2.53
CA LEU A 277 0.02 5.83 1.45
C LEU A 277 0.63 5.57 0.07
N ILE A 278 1.95 5.72 -0.09
CA ILE A 278 2.62 5.58 -1.39
C ILE A 278 2.49 4.17 -1.97
N PRO A 279 2.85 3.09 -1.25
CA PRO A 279 2.68 1.73 -1.79
C PRO A 279 1.24 1.42 -2.15
N VAL A 280 0.30 1.81 -1.30
CA VAL A 280 -1.14 1.54 -1.52
C VAL A 280 -1.68 2.34 -2.70
N LEU A 281 -1.32 3.62 -2.87
CA LEU A 281 -1.75 4.42 -4.03
C LEU A 281 -1.15 3.92 -5.34
N ILE A 282 0.13 3.59 -5.36
CA ILE A 282 0.78 3.06 -6.57
C ILE A 282 0.16 1.72 -6.94
N ASN A 283 -0.07 0.85 -5.97
CA ASN A 283 -0.75 -0.42 -6.22
C ASN A 283 -2.19 -0.19 -6.74
N SER A 284 -2.89 0.83 -6.24
CA SER A 284 -4.24 1.20 -6.71
C SER A 284 -4.28 1.63 -8.18
N MET A 285 -3.18 2.14 -8.72
CA MET A 285 -3.08 2.52 -10.14
C MET A 285 -2.74 1.36 -11.07
N THR A 286 -2.18 0.29 -10.54
CA THR A 286 -1.65 -0.83 -11.32
C THR A 286 -2.30 -2.17 -11.00
N GLU A 287 -3.02 -2.25 -9.89
CA GLU A 287 -3.71 -3.44 -9.38
C GLU A 287 -4.91 -3.01 -8.53
N PHE A 288 -5.27 -3.80 -7.50
CA PHE A 288 -6.20 -3.40 -6.45
C PHE A 288 -5.43 -2.78 -5.27
N GLY A 289 -5.93 -1.67 -4.76
CA GLY A 289 -5.32 -0.97 -3.63
C GLY A 289 -6.36 -0.55 -2.60
N ILE A 290 -6.87 0.68 -2.75
CA ILE A 290 -7.75 1.31 -1.75
C ILE A 290 -9.22 0.88 -1.83
N PHE A 291 -9.67 0.36 -2.96
CA PHE A 291 -11.04 -0.11 -3.20
C PHE A 291 -11.03 -1.31 -4.15
N GLY A 292 -12.13 -2.04 -4.21
CA GLY A 292 -12.31 -3.18 -5.09
C GLY A 292 -12.54 -4.45 -4.29
N GLU A 293 -12.09 -5.59 -4.80
CA GLU A 293 -12.12 -6.85 -4.07
C GLU A 293 -11.29 -6.78 -2.80
N ALA A 294 -11.70 -7.52 -1.77
CA ALA A 294 -11.02 -7.56 -0.48
C ALA A 294 -9.55 -7.93 -0.65
N ASN A 295 -8.67 -7.03 -0.24
CA ASN A 295 -7.22 -7.17 -0.33
C ASN A 295 -6.53 -6.43 0.82
N TYR A 296 -5.25 -6.70 1.01
CA TYR A 296 -4.48 -6.07 2.09
C TYR A 296 -4.34 -4.55 1.92
N GLY A 297 -4.35 -4.03 0.69
CA GLY A 297 -4.30 -2.59 0.43
C GLY A 297 -5.46 -1.84 1.07
N ILE A 298 -6.68 -2.40 1.00
CA ILE A 298 -7.88 -1.85 1.66
C ILE A 298 -7.69 -1.80 3.17
N LEU A 299 -7.19 -2.88 3.78
CA LEU A 299 -6.94 -2.92 5.22
C LEU A 299 -5.94 -1.84 5.65
N PHE A 300 -4.81 -1.71 4.96
CA PHE A 300 -3.81 -0.69 5.27
C PHE A 300 -4.30 0.73 5.00
N TYR A 301 -5.15 0.91 3.99
CA TYR A 301 -5.79 2.19 3.74
C TYR A 301 -6.76 2.58 4.88
N HIS A 302 -7.51 1.64 5.41
CA HIS A 302 -8.34 1.86 6.61
C HIS A 302 -7.47 2.21 7.83
N PHE A 303 -6.36 1.52 8.05
CA PHE A 303 -5.41 1.91 9.10
C PHE A 303 -4.88 3.33 8.93
N LEU A 304 -4.56 3.74 7.69
CA LEU A 304 -4.14 5.10 7.39
C LEU A 304 -5.23 6.11 7.76
N ILE A 305 -6.47 5.90 7.30
CA ILE A 305 -7.61 6.78 7.59
C ILE A 305 -7.79 6.91 9.11
N PHE A 306 -7.87 5.81 9.83
CA PHE A 306 -8.10 5.85 11.28
C PHE A 306 -6.90 6.40 12.05
N SER A 307 -5.68 6.19 11.58
CA SER A 307 -4.50 6.88 12.12
C SER A 307 -4.61 8.40 12.00
N ILE A 308 -5.19 8.90 10.92
CA ILE A 308 -5.43 10.33 10.71
C ILE A 308 -6.58 10.83 11.59
N VAL A 309 -7.72 10.13 11.55
CA VAL A 309 -8.95 10.53 12.25
C VAL A 309 -8.76 10.57 13.77
N PHE A 310 -8.10 9.56 14.33
CA PHE A 310 -7.87 9.48 15.78
C PHE A 310 -6.66 10.27 16.26
N SER A 311 -5.87 10.85 15.34
CA SER A 311 -4.78 11.74 15.73
C SER A 311 -5.38 13.04 16.27
N LYS A 312 -5.25 13.22 17.56
CA LYS A 312 -5.52 14.54 18.15
C LYS A 312 -4.41 15.50 17.70
N PRO A 313 -4.72 16.72 17.28
CA PRO A 313 -3.70 17.77 17.20
C PRO A 313 -3.04 17.88 18.56
N ASP A 314 -1.75 18.11 18.62
CA ASP A 314 -0.81 18.02 19.73
C ASP A 314 -1.17 18.67 21.08
N ARG A 315 -2.36 18.49 21.55
CA ARG A 315 -2.66 18.78 22.95
C ARG A 315 -2.48 17.51 23.76
N LEU A 316 -1.30 17.39 24.37
CA LEU A 316 -1.10 16.43 25.44
C LEU A 316 -2.30 16.54 26.38
N ASN A 317 -3.01 15.43 26.58
CA ASN A 317 -4.10 15.47 27.54
C ASN A 317 -3.51 15.69 28.95
N ARG A 318 -4.38 16.08 29.87
CA ARG A 318 -3.95 16.42 31.25
C ARG A 318 -3.18 15.28 31.94
N VAL A 319 -3.51 14.04 31.63
CA VAL A 319 -2.86 12.83 32.18
C VAL A 319 -1.45 12.65 31.55
N GLN A 320 -1.32 12.83 30.27
CA GLN A 320 -0.02 12.78 29.60
C GLN A 320 0.91 13.90 30.09
N GLN A 321 0.37 15.09 30.24
CA GLN A 321 1.13 16.23 30.81
C GLN A 321 1.64 15.93 32.23
N LEU A 322 0.78 15.38 33.08
CA LEU A 322 1.15 15.01 34.46
C LEU A 322 2.18 13.87 34.47
N PHE A 323 2.03 12.88 33.63
CA PHE A 323 2.95 11.75 33.50
C PHE A 323 4.33 12.21 33.03
N LEU A 324 4.39 13.02 31.96
CA LEU A 324 5.62 13.57 31.42
C LEU A 324 6.30 14.50 32.42
N LYS A 325 5.54 15.36 33.07
CA LYS A 325 6.06 16.23 34.12
C LYS A 325 6.71 15.45 35.27
N ARG A 326 6.18 14.27 35.60
CA ARG A 326 6.69 13.43 36.69
C ARG A 326 7.86 12.54 36.29
N LYS A 327 7.88 11.98 35.06
CA LYS A 327 8.86 10.98 34.62
C LYS A 327 9.84 11.43 33.55
N ARG A 328 9.46 12.39 32.73
CA ARG A 328 10.26 12.85 31.58
C ARG A 328 10.05 14.33 31.32
N PRO A 329 10.49 15.21 32.20
CA PRO A 329 10.33 16.67 32.07
C PRO A 329 11.02 17.20 30.79
N ASP A 330 12.09 16.54 30.33
CA ASP A 330 12.83 16.85 29.11
C ASP A 330 12.00 16.75 27.81
N LEU A 331 10.90 16.00 27.83
CA LEU A 331 9.99 15.87 26.69
C LEU A 331 8.88 16.93 26.70
N LEU A 332 8.57 17.52 27.83
CA LEU A 332 7.54 18.56 27.94
C LEU A 332 7.93 19.84 27.21
N ASP A 333 9.20 20.23 27.31
CA ASP A 333 9.71 21.44 26.65
C ASP A 333 9.72 21.34 25.13
N ARG A 334 9.86 20.13 24.59
CA ARG A 334 9.79 19.92 23.13
C ARG A 334 8.39 20.06 22.54
N HIS A 335 7.35 19.87 23.35
CA HIS A 335 5.94 19.98 22.91
C HIS A 335 5.34 21.38 23.16
N ILE A 336 5.96 22.20 24.01
CA ILE A 336 5.50 23.58 24.29
C ILE A 336 6.06 24.58 23.27
N VAL A 337 7.19 24.29 22.65
CA VAL A 337 7.86 25.19 21.68
C VAL A 337 7.21 25.17 20.26
N VAL A 338 6.20 24.36 20.05
CA VAL A 338 5.52 24.18 18.73
C VAL A 338 4.04 24.57 18.78
N ALA A 339 3.59 25.24 19.82
CA ALA A 339 2.22 25.76 19.93
C ALA A 339 2.10 27.21 19.41
#